data_b910f207d7a68e08badd9f18cf808ea1
#
_entry.id   b910f207d7a68e08badd9f18cf808ea1
#
_cell.length_a   1.000
_cell.length_b   1.000
_cell.length_c   1.000
_cell.angle_alpha   90.00
_cell.angle_beta   90.00
_cell.angle_gamma   90.00
#
_symmetry.space_group_name_H-M   'P 1'
#
loop_
_entity.id
_entity.type
_entity.pdbx_description
1 polymer ?
#
loop_
_entity_poly.entity_id
_entity_poly.type
_entity_poly.pdbx_seq_one_letter_code
_entity_poly.pdbx_strand_id
1 'polypeptide(L)'
;MSKPKYMSFSASEMKDFVSKSSSMEEVLEQMGYANARDTRFIIAIRNYCQTLSIDTQHLSDCRNVIQCNCCKEYKTLDNYYFTKGKLGQKVCKECVRQKEKNKYHSVQNELKEFKQQHPCVKCGCSKFYLIDFHHLDPTEKDFTISDNSHAKMETLMKEIDKCIPLCANCHREFHYFEREKGTTILEYLNGVVE
;
A
#
# COMPACT_ATOMS: atom_id res chain seq x y z
N MET A 1 30.32 5.78 -8.15
CA MET A 1 29.54 6.20 -9.33
C MET A 1 29.70 7.71 -9.50
N SER A 2 30.06 8.20 -10.71
CA SER A 2 30.15 9.64 -10.99
C SER A 2 28.76 10.28 -10.91
N LYS A 3 28.67 11.51 -10.36
CA LYS A 3 27.41 12.25 -10.32
C LYS A 3 26.92 12.52 -11.76
N PRO A 4 25.58 12.46 -12.01
CA PRO A 4 25.04 12.82 -13.32
C PRO A 4 25.42 14.26 -13.71
N LYS A 5 25.64 14.51 -15.00
CA LYS A 5 26.04 15.82 -15.52
C LYS A 5 25.20 17.00 -15.06
N TYR A 6 23.86 16.80 -14.97
CA TYR A 6 22.95 17.88 -14.53
C TYR A 6 23.16 18.29 -13.06
N MET A 7 23.72 17.43 -12.22
CA MET A 7 24.06 17.75 -10.82
C MET A 7 25.36 18.53 -10.67
N SER A 8 26.09 18.82 -11.77
CA SER A 8 27.26 19.66 -11.75
C SER A 8 26.94 21.15 -11.89
N PHE A 9 25.72 21.49 -12.32
CA PHE A 9 25.26 22.86 -12.43
C PHE A 9 24.74 23.38 -11.08
N SER A 10 25.08 24.64 -10.78
CA SER A 10 24.54 25.34 -9.61
C SER A 10 23.04 25.64 -9.74
N ALA A 11 22.38 25.94 -8.64
CA ALA A 11 20.96 26.34 -8.66
C ALA A 11 20.74 27.61 -9.51
N SER A 12 21.72 28.54 -9.52
CA SER A 12 21.65 29.76 -10.32
C SER A 12 21.74 29.48 -11.82
N GLU A 13 22.65 28.62 -12.26
CA GLU A 13 22.76 28.18 -13.65
C GLU A 13 21.53 27.45 -14.13
N MET A 14 21.01 26.53 -13.29
CA MET A 14 19.75 25.80 -13.58
C MET A 14 18.56 26.75 -13.74
N LYS A 15 18.47 27.77 -12.88
CA LYS A 15 17.40 28.79 -12.95
C LYS A 15 17.54 29.61 -14.24
N ASP A 16 18.75 29.95 -14.64
CA ASP A 16 19.04 30.69 -15.86
C ASP A 16 18.63 29.88 -17.11
N PHE A 17 19.02 28.60 -17.21
CA PHE A 17 18.63 27.73 -18.31
C PHE A 17 17.08 27.62 -18.41
N VAL A 18 16.41 27.36 -17.26
CA VAL A 18 14.92 27.23 -17.20
C VAL A 18 14.24 28.53 -17.62
N SER A 19 14.73 29.70 -17.18
CA SER A 19 14.12 31.00 -17.47
C SER A 19 14.24 31.43 -18.93
N LYS A 20 15.26 30.94 -19.64
CA LYS A 20 15.53 31.26 -21.06
C LYS A 20 14.92 30.27 -22.03
N SER A 21 14.25 29.20 -21.53
CA SER A 21 13.71 28.12 -22.36
C SER A 21 12.21 28.16 -22.40
N SER A 22 11.63 27.68 -23.50
CA SER A 22 10.18 27.44 -23.69
C SER A 22 9.83 25.95 -23.59
N SER A 23 10.85 25.08 -23.64
CA SER A 23 10.70 23.62 -23.55
C SER A 23 11.84 22.99 -22.76
N MET A 24 11.59 21.76 -22.28
CA MET A 24 12.62 20.95 -21.63
C MET A 24 13.72 20.50 -22.60
N GLU A 25 13.40 20.40 -23.89
CA GLU A 25 14.40 20.11 -24.94
C GLU A 25 15.43 21.24 -24.99
N GLU A 26 14.99 22.49 -25.01
CA GLU A 26 15.88 23.67 -25.00
C GLU A 26 16.75 23.74 -23.74
N VAL A 27 16.20 23.41 -22.56
CA VAL A 27 16.97 23.32 -21.32
C VAL A 27 18.12 22.31 -21.46
N LEU A 28 17.80 21.12 -21.98
CA LEU A 28 18.78 20.04 -22.19
C LEU A 28 19.85 20.43 -23.23
N GLU A 29 19.47 21.12 -24.31
CA GLU A 29 20.38 21.62 -25.33
C GLU A 29 21.36 22.64 -24.74
N GLN A 30 20.87 23.63 -23.98
CA GLN A 30 21.70 24.60 -23.28
C GLN A 30 22.67 23.95 -22.28
N MET A 31 22.26 22.87 -21.64
CA MET A 31 23.12 22.06 -20.76
C MET A 31 24.11 21.17 -21.54
N GLY A 32 24.07 21.16 -22.88
CA GLY A 32 24.95 20.40 -23.74
C GLY A 32 24.68 18.90 -23.75
N TYR A 33 23.41 18.51 -23.71
CA TYR A 33 23.01 17.12 -23.93
C TYR A 33 22.81 16.84 -25.43
N ALA A 34 23.47 15.80 -25.94
CA ALA A 34 23.37 15.42 -27.36
C ALA A 34 21.96 14.85 -27.75
N ASN A 35 21.22 14.31 -26.79
CA ASN A 35 19.88 13.81 -27.00
C ASN A 35 18.90 14.52 -26.07
N ALA A 36 18.50 15.72 -26.44
CA ALA A 36 17.58 16.55 -25.68
C ALA A 36 16.15 16.03 -25.62
N ARG A 37 15.79 15.01 -26.44
CA ARG A 37 14.47 14.36 -26.46
C ARG A 37 14.37 13.11 -25.61
N ASP A 38 15.46 12.70 -24.95
CA ASP A 38 15.43 11.52 -24.07
C ASP A 38 14.61 11.82 -22.82
N THR A 39 13.46 11.18 -22.74
CA THR A 39 12.50 11.32 -21.63
C THR A 39 13.14 11.06 -20.27
N ARG A 40 14.15 10.20 -20.17
CA ARG A 40 14.86 9.92 -18.91
C ARG A 40 15.59 11.16 -18.38
N PHE A 41 16.24 11.92 -19.28
CA PHE A 41 16.90 13.16 -18.91
C PHE A 41 15.90 14.26 -18.56
N ILE A 42 14.83 14.40 -19.33
CA ILE A 42 13.74 15.35 -19.04
C ILE A 42 13.17 15.13 -17.64
N ILE A 43 12.83 13.88 -17.30
CA ILE A 43 12.32 13.51 -15.98
C ILE A 43 13.36 13.83 -14.89
N ALA A 44 14.61 13.42 -15.09
CA ALA A 44 15.68 13.62 -14.12
C ALA A 44 15.91 15.12 -13.82
N ILE A 45 15.91 15.95 -14.87
CA ILE A 45 16.13 17.39 -14.71
C ILE A 45 14.93 18.10 -14.10
N ARG A 46 13.69 17.74 -14.48
CA ARG A 46 12.50 18.28 -13.81
C ARG A 46 12.48 17.96 -12.32
N ASN A 47 12.76 16.71 -11.96
CA ASN A 47 12.82 16.30 -10.56
C ASN A 47 13.97 17.03 -9.83
N TYR A 48 15.11 17.24 -10.49
CA TYR A 48 16.22 18.00 -9.93
C TYR A 48 15.87 19.48 -9.75
N CYS A 49 15.26 20.14 -10.74
CA CYS A 49 14.74 21.51 -10.60
C CYS A 49 13.78 21.65 -9.43
N GLN A 50 12.93 20.65 -9.22
CA GLN A 50 12.00 20.63 -8.08
C GLN A 50 12.77 20.58 -6.74
N THR A 51 13.85 19.79 -6.62
CA THR A 51 14.68 19.79 -5.40
C THR A 51 15.36 21.13 -5.13
N LEU A 52 15.60 21.91 -6.19
CA LEU A 52 16.17 23.26 -6.12
C LEU A 52 15.10 24.36 -5.99
N SER A 53 13.83 24.00 -5.85
CA SER A 53 12.68 24.94 -5.83
C SER A 53 12.57 25.82 -7.08
N ILE A 54 12.97 25.30 -8.25
CA ILE A 54 12.87 25.98 -9.55
C ILE A 54 11.58 25.55 -10.23
N ASP A 55 10.69 26.51 -10.53
CA ASP A 55 9.45 26.24 -11.26
C ASP A 55 9.73 25.96 -12.74
N THR A 56 9.16 24.86 -13.23
CA THR A 56 9.28 24.40 -14.62
C THR A 56 7.93 24.21 -15.30
N GLN A 57 6.84 24.71 -14.71
CA GLN A 57 5.48 24.48 -15.24
C GLN A 57 5.24 25.15 -16.61
N HIS A 58 5.91 26.24 -16.88
CA HIS A 58 5.82 26.96 -18.16
C HIS A 58 6.51 26.23 -19.33
N LEU A 59 7.40 25.28 -19.03
CA LEU A 59 8.12 24.52 -20.07
C LEU A 59 7.22 23.44 -20.67
N SER A 60 7.13 23.39 -22.00
CA SER A 60 6.48 22.30 -22.70
C SER A 60 7.22 20.99 -22.51
N ASP A 61 6.47 19.89 -22.40
CA ASP A 61 7.02 18.55 -22.24
C ASP A 61 6.93 17.72 -23.50
N CYS A 62 7.79 16.73 -23.62
CA CYS A 62 7.53 15.56 -24.45
C CYS A 62 6.19 14.92 -24.00
N ARG A 63 5.37 14.51 -24.97
CA ARG A 63 3.95 14.11 -24.82
C ARG A 63 3.64 13.00 -23.80
N ASN A 64 4.62 12.43 -23.12
CA ASN A 64 4.47 11.20 -22.30
C ASN A 64 4.95 11.36 -20.84
N VAL A 65 5.08 12.58 -20.31
CA VAL A 65 5.52 12.83 -18.94
C VAL A 65 4.44 13.54 -18.15
N ILE A 66 4.10 13.03 -16.97
CA ILE A 66 3.09 13.60 -16.07
C ILE A 66 3.66 13.70 -14.66
N GLN A 67 3.37 14.79 -13.97
CA GLN A 67 3.68 14.94 -12.55
C GLN A 67 2.68 14.14 -11.70
N CYS A 68 3.20 13.33 -10.79
CA CYS A 68 2.37 12.59 -9.82
C CYS A 68 1.81 13.55 -8.75
N ASN A 69 0.49 13.51 -8.53
CA ASN A 69 -0.17 14.34 -7.52
C ASN A 69 0.23 13.99 -6.08
N CYS A 70 0.78 12.79 -5.86
CA CYS A 70 1.17 12.29 -4.53
C CYS A 70 2.64 12.57 -4.23
N CYS A 71 3.60 11.96 -4.96
CA CYS A 71 5.04 12.16 -4.72
C CYS A 71 5.59 13.41 -5.40
N LYS A 72 4.81 14.09 -6.22
CA LYS A 72 5.19 15.28 -7.01
C LYS A 72 6.30 15.04 -8.05
N GLU A 73 6.80 13.83 -8.18
CA GLU A 73 7.80 13.48 -9.20
C GLU A 73 7.18 13.40 -10.59
N TYR A 74 7.96 13.78 -11.59
CA TYR A 74 7.64 13.58 -13.01
C TYR A 74 7.97 12.16 -13.43
N LYS A 75 7.01 11.49 -14.09
CA LYS A 75 7.13 10.08 -14.53
C LYS A 75 6.48 9.91 -15.90
N THR A 76 6.93 8.90 -16.64
CA THR A 76 6.33 8.51 -17.93
C THR A 76 4.94 7.91 -17.74
N LEU A 77 4.11 7.95 -18.77
CA LEU A 77 2.72 7.47 -18.75
C LEU A 77 2.57 6.00 -18.34
N ASP A 78 3.56 5.15 -18.66
CA ASP A 78 3.57 3.74 -18.26
C ASP A 78 3.59 3.53 -16.73
N ASN A 79 3.97 4.57 -15.97
CA ASN A 79 3.91 4.58 -14.50
C ASN A 79 2.51 4.91 -13.94
N TYR A 80 1.49 5.04 -14.78
CA TYR A 80 0.12 5.37 -14.37
C TYR A 80 -0.87 4.29 -14.79
N TYR A 81 -2.02 4.26 -14.12
CA TYR A 81 -3.14 3.40 -14.51
C TYR A 81 -4.06 4.11 -15.50
N PHE A 82 -4.50 3.36 -16.49
CA PHE A 82 -5.48 3.80 -17.47
C PHE A 82 -6.76 2.97 -17.34
N THR A 83 -7.91 3.62 -17.43
CA THR A 83 -9.21 2.97 -17.44
C THR A 83 -9.93 3.34 -18.71
N LYS A 84 -10.31 2.36 -19.53
CA LYS A 84 -10.95 2.56 -20.85
C LYS A 84 -10.17 3.55 -21.75
N GLY A 85 -8.83 3.44 -21.78
CA GLY A 85 -7.94 4.29 -22.57
C GLY A 85 -7.77 5.73 -22.06
N LYS A 86 -8.39 6.10 -20.94
CA LYS A 86 -8.23 7.41 -20.30
C LYS A 86 -7.34 7.30 -19.08
N LEU A 87 -6.50 8.32 -18.89
CA LEU A 87 -5.71 8.44 -17.66
C LEU A 87 -6.68 8.53 -16.47
N GLY A 88 -6.47 7.66 -15.49
CA GLY A 88 -7.19 7.68 -14.23
C GLY A 88 -6.77 8.87 -13.34
N GLN A 89 -6.64 8.64 -12.06
CA GLN A 89 -6.05 9.64 -11.16
C GLN A 89 -4.58 9.87 -11.54
N LYS A 90 -4.13 11.15 -11.50
CA LYS A 90 -2.72 11.50 -11.70
C LYS A 90 -1.86 11.10 -10.49
N VAL A 91 -1.94 9.83 -10.10
CA VAL A 91 -1.15 9.22 -9.02
C VAL A 91 -0.42 8.02 -9.62
N CYS A 92 0.92 7.99 -9.48
CA CYS A 92 1.71 6.93 -10.08
C CYS A 92 1.45 5.58 -9.38
N LYS A 93 1.68 4.49 -10.10
CA LYS A 93 1.47 3.10 -9.64
C LYS A 93 2.17 2.82 -8.30
N GLU A 94 3.36 3.38 -8.11
CA GLU A 94 4.11 3.20 -6.87
C GLU A 94 3.41 3.86 -5.67
N CYS A 95 2.94 5.09 -5.83
CA CYS A 95 2.17 5.77 -4.77
C CYS A 95 0.84 5.05 -4.46
N VAL A 96 0.19 4.47 -5.47
CA VAL A 96 -1.01 3.64 -5.26
C VAL A 96 -0.67 2.41 -4.44
N ARG A 97 0.36 1.64 -4.84
CA ARG A 97 0.82 0.46 -4.11
C ARG A 97 1.23 0.78 -2.67
N GLN A 98 1.96 1.89 -2.47
CA GLN A 98 2.38 2.31 -1.13
C GLN A 98 1.17 2.66 -0.25
N LYS A 99 0.17 3.34 -0.82
CA LYS A 99 -1.08 3.65 -0.10
C LYS A 99 -1.85 2.39 0.28
N GLU A 100 -1.95 1.43 -0.63
CA GLU A 100 -2.60 0.13 -0.36
C GLU A 100 -1.84 -0.66 0.70
N LYS A 101 -0.51 -0.70 0.62
CA LYS A 101 0.35 -1.34 1.62
C LYS A 101 0.19 -0.70 3.00
N ASN A 102 0.18 0.63 3.08
CA ASN A 102 0.01 1.34 4.35
C ASN A 102 -1.38 1.05 4.95
N LYS A 103 -2.43 1.04 4.11
CA LYS A 103 -3.78 0.66 4.56
C LYS A 103 -3.83 -0.76 5.09
N TYR A 104 -3.22 -1.71 4.38
CA TYR A 104 -3.12 -3.10 4.84
C TYR A 104 -2.43 -3.19 6.20
N HIS A 105 -1.26 -2.55 6.36
CA HIS A 105 -0.55 -2.56 7.63
C HIS A 105 -1.32 -1.92 8.78
N SER A 106 -2.09 -0.84 8.51
CA SER A 106 -2.97 -0.25 9.53
C SER A 106 -3.98 -1.25 10.04
N VAL A 107 -4.71 -1.91 9.13
CA VAL A 107 -5.71 -2.94 9.51
C VAL A 107 -5.06 -4.11 10.25
N GLN A 108 -3.88 -4.57 9.81
CA GLN A 108 -3.18 -5.66 10.50
C GLN A 108 -2.74 -5.27 11.92
N ASN A 109 -2.32 -4.02 12.13
CA ASN A 109 -1.97 -3.53 13.47
C ASN A 109 -3.19 -3.45 14.38
N GLU A 110 -4.31 -2.91 13.88
CA GLU A 110 -5.57 -2.85 14.62
C GLU A 110 -6.07 -4.26 14.99
N LEU A 111 -6.02 -5.22 14.06
CA LEU A 111 -6.40 -6.61 14.31
C LEU A 111 -5.47 -7.29 15.33
N LYS A 112 -4.17 -6.99 15.28
CA LYS A 112 -3.19 -7.47 16.25
C LYS A 112 -3.52 -6.94 17.64
N GLU A 113 -3.78 -5.64 17.78
CA GLU A 113 -4.16 -5.02 19.06
C GLU A 113 -5.46 -5.63 19.61
N PHE A 114 -6.45 -5.84 18.75
CA PHE A 114 -7.68 -6.51 19.11
C PHE A 114 -7.42 -7.92 19.66
N LYS A 115 -6.62 -8.74 18.97
CA LYS A 115 -6.27 -10.10 19.42
C LYS A 115 -5.48 -10.10 20.74
N GLN A 116 -4.67 -9.10 21.01
CA GLN A 116 -3.95 -8.97 22.30
C GLN A 116 -4.90 -8.72 23.46
N GLN A 117 -6.00 -7.99 23.23
CA GLN A 117 -7.01 -7.67 24.23
C GLN A 117 -8.05 -8.78 24.41
N HIS A 118 -8.13 -9.74 23.47
CA HIS A 118 -9.08 -10.84 23.47
C HIS A 118 -8.35 -12.18 23.46
N PRO A 119 -7.90 -12.66 24.63
CA PRO A 119 -7.20 -13.93 24.75
C PRO A 119 -8.12 -15.12 24.44
N CYS A 120 -7.52 -16.29 24.23
CA CYS A 120 -8.26 -17.55 24.05
C CYS A 120 -9.23 -17.77 25.19
N VAL A 121 -10.54 -17.90 24.90
CA VAL A 121 -11.59 -18.07 25.90
C VAL A 121 -11.52 -19.42 26.63
N LYS A 122 -10.84 -20.43 26.04
CA LYS A 122 -10.68 -21.76 26.64
C LYS A 122 -9.49 -21.83 27.60
N CYS A 123 -8.30 -21.34 27.22
CA CYS A 123 -7.07 -21.55 28.00
C CYS A 123 -6.36 -20.24 28.41
N GLY A 124 -6.92 -19.07 28.07
CA GLY A 124 -6.32 -17.76 28.43
C GLY A 124 -5.04 -17.38 27.65
N CYS A 125 -4.66 -18.14 26.61
CA CYS A 125 -3.50 -17.80 25.79
C CYS A 125 -3.69 -16.42 25.14
N SER A 126 -2.77 -15.46 25.41
CA SER A 126 -2.84 -14.09 24.92
C SER A 126 -1.84 -13.79 23.79
N LYS A 127 -1.18 -14.79 23.23
CA LYS A 127 -0.25 -14.63 22.10
C LYS A 127 -1.04 -14.36 20.83
N PHE A 128 -1.13 -13.09 20.43
CA PHE A 128 -1.97 -12.62 19.32
C PHE A 128 -1.79 -13.43 18.02
N TYR A 129 -0.56 -13.87 17.73
CA TYR A 129 -0.23 -14.65 16.53
C TYR A 129 -0.69 -16.11 16.60
N LEU A 130 -1.19 -16.56 17.75
CA LEU A 130 -1.82 -17.87 17.93
C LEU A 130 -3.35 -17.78 18.02
N ILE A 131 -3.94 -16.57 18.08
CA ILE A 131 -5.39 -16.40 18.20
C ILE A 131 -6.04 -16.48 16.83
N ASP A 132 -6.96 -17.42 16.70
CA ASP A 132 -7.90 -17.57 15.60
C ASP A 132 -9.29 -17.13 16.05
N PHE A 133 -10.16 -16.78 15.09
CA PHE A 133 -11.56 -16.47 15.33
C PHE A 133 -12.42 -17.65 14.85
N HIS A 134 -13.12 -18.29 15.77
CA HIS A 134 -14.01 -19.41 15.50
C HIS A 134 -15.46 -18.93 15.47
N HIS A 135 -16.17 -19.14 14.35
CA HIS A 135 -17.58 -18.77 14.23
C HIS A 135 -18.45 -19.62 15.16
N LEU A 136 -19.32 -18.95 15.91
CA LEU A 136 -20.30 -19.66 16.80
C LEU A 136 -21.31 -20.43 15.98
N ASP A 137 -21.78 -19.85 14.87
CA ASP A 137 -22.67 -20.51 13.91
C ASP A 137 -22.01 -20.47 12.52
N PRO A 138 -21.62 -21.62 11.95
CA PRO A 138 -21.03 -21.69 10.62
C PRO A 138 -21.97 -21.19 9.50
N THR A 139 -23.30 -21.18 9.72
CA THR A 139 -24.29 -20.73 8.73
C THR A 139 -24.36 -19.21 8.61
N GLU A 140 -23.93 -18.48 9.64
CA GLU A 140 -23.87 -17.02 9.66
C GLU A 140 -22.54 -16.45 9.16
N LYS A 141 -21.61 -17.33 8.76
CA LYS A 141 -20.30 -16.93 8.25
C LYS A 141 -20.42 -16.30 6.86
N ASP A 142 -20.05 -15.01 6.76
CA ASP A 142 -19.98 -14.33 5.46
C ASP A 142 -18.65 -14.61 4.74
N PHE A 143 -17.55 -14.64 5.50
CA PHE A 143 -16.21 -14.89 4.94
C PHE A 143 -15.20 -15.36 6.00
N THR A 144 -14.07 -15.86 5.54
CA THR A 144 -12.92 -16.16 6.40
C THR A 144 -12.12 -14.90 6.69
N ILE A 145 -11.94 -14.54 7.96
CA ILE A 145 -11.27 -13.30 8.38
C ILE A 145 -9.82 -13.24 7.88
N SER A 146 -9.10 -14.36 7.90
CA SER A 146 -7.73 -14.44 7.37
C SER A 146 -7.63 -14.16 5.87
N ASP A 147 -8.60 -14.62 5.09
CA ASP A 147 -8.61 -14.48 3.63
C ASP A 147 -9.01 -13.06 3.20
N ASN A 148 -9.77 -12.35 4.04
CA ASN A 148 -10.23 -10.98 3.81
C ASN A 148 -9.42 -9.91 4.57
N SER A 149 -8.17 -10.18 4.88
CA SER A 149 -7.26 -9.28 5.59
C SER A 149 -7.04 -7.90 4.91
N HIS A 150 -7.51 -7.73 3.67
CA HIS A 150 -7.52 -6.46 2.92
C HIS A 150 -8.81 -5.64 3.12
N ALA A 151 -9.83 -6.21 3.78
CA ALA A 151 -11.08 -5.52 4.07
C ALA A 151 -10.85 -4.33 5.01
N LYS A 152 -11.84 -3.45 5.12
CA LYS A 152 -11.83 -2.41 6.15
C LYS A 152 -11.99 -3.03 7.53
N MET A 153 -11.37 -2.47 8.56
CA MET A 153 -11.49 -2.95 9.94
C MET A 153 -12.96 -3.04 10.37
N GLU A 154 -13.78 -2.05 10.03
CA GLU A 154 -15.24 -2.08 10.31
C GLU A 154 -15.95 -3.34 9.74
N THR A 155 -15.54 -3.78 8.54
CA THR A 155 -16.10 -5.01 7.92
C THR A 155 -15.60 -6.25 8.63
N LEU A 156 -14.33 -6.29 9.04
CA LEU A 156 -13.76 -7.39 9.80
C LEU A 156 -14.40 -7.49 11.19
N MET A 157 -14.65 -6.36 11.86
CA MET A 157 -15.30 -6.35 13.19
C MET A 157 -16.71 -6.96 13.15
N LYS A 158 -17.51 -6.66 12.14
CA LYS A 158 -18.85 -7.28 11.98
C LYS A 158 -18.78 -8.80 11.86
N GLU A 159 -17.73 -9.33 11.27
CA GLU A 159 -17.53 -10.79 11.17
C GLU A 159 -16.92 -11.36 12.46
N ILE A 160 -16.01 -10.62 13.10
CA ILE A 160 -15.42 -10.99 14.40
C ILE A 160 -16.48 -11.07 15.49
N ASP A 161 -17.49 -10.20 15.48
CA ASP A 161 -18.60 -10.20 16.45
C ASP A 161 -19.42 -11.50 16.43
N LYS A 162 -19.35 -12.29 15.35
CA LYS A 162 -19.97 -13.63 15.22
C LYS A 162 -19.05 -14.76 15.72
N CYS A 163 -17.85 -14.42 16.19
CA CYS A 163 -16.79 -15.37 16.50
C CYS A 163 -16.38 -15.31 17.97
N ILE A 164 -15.71 -16.37 18.41
CA ILE A 164 -14.96 -16.37 19.67
C ILE A 164 -13.47 -16.52 19.41
N PRO A 165 -12.61 -15.88 20.21
CA PRO A 165 -11.17 -16.06 20.11
C PRO A 165 -10.75 -17.39 20.72
N LEU A 166 -10.13 -18.25 19.94
CA LEU A 166 -9.47 -19.48 20.37
C LEU A 166 -8.02 -19.47 19.93
N CYS A 167 -7.12 -19.99 20.76
CA CYS A 167 -5.77 -20.23 20.26
C CYS A 167 -5.76 -21.42 19.29
N ALA A 168 -4.77 -21.45 18.39
CA ALA A 168 -4.66 -22.47 17.34
C ALA A 168 -4.72 -23.92 17.89
N ASN A 169 -4.24 -24.17 19.12
CA ASN A 169 -4.33 -25.47 19.75
C ASN A 169 -5.76 -25.80 20.17
N CYS A 170 -6.40 -24.91 20.94
CA CYS A 170 -7.80 -25.10 21.38
C CYS A 170 -8.76 -25.15 20.18
N HIS A 171 -8.49 -24.38 19.12
CA HIS A 171 -9.29 -24.37 17.90
C HIS A 171 -9.24 -25.74 17.17
N ARG A 172 -8.01 -26.30 17.02
CA ARG A 172 -7.85 -27.64 16.44
C ARG A 172 -8.42 -28.75 17.32
N GLU A 173 -8.22 -28.65 18.63
CA GLU A 173 -8.77 -29.60 19.61
C GLU A 173 -10.31 -29.62 19.56
N PHE A 174 -10.94 -28.42 19.53
CA PHE A 174 -12.38 -28.31 19.38
C PHE A 174 -12.86 -29.01 18.09
N HIS A 175 -12.26 -28.72 16.93
CA HIS A 175 -12.66 -29.37 15.68
C HIS A 175 -12.40 -30.88 15.65
N TYR A 176 -11.47 -31.40 16.45
CA TYR A 176 -11.32 -32.82 16.63
C TYR A 176 -12.53 -33.40 17.38
N PHE A 177 -12.93 -32.84 18.51
CA PHE A 177 -14.08 -33.31 19.28
C PHE A 177 -15.40 -33.10 18.54
N GLU A 178 -15.57 -32.01 17.84
CA GLU A 178 -16.72 -31.77 16.97
C GLU A 178 -16.93 -32.89 15.97
N ARG A 179 -15.87 -33.31 15.27
CA ARG A 179 -15.93 -34.38 14.25
C ARG A 179 -16.11 -35.78 14.86
N GLU A 180 -15.38 -36.08 15.90
CA GLU A 180 -15.35 -37.44 16.47
C GLU A 180 -16.52 -37.72 17.38
N LYS A 181 -17.04 -36.70 18.07
CA LYS A 181 -18.08 -36.87 19.12
C LYS A 181 -19.30 -35.97 18.91
N GLY A 182 -19.33 -35.12 17.90
CA GLY A 182 -20.43 -34.16 17.70
C GLY A 182 -20.52 -33.09 18.79
N THR A 183 -19.38 -32.82 19.48
CA THR A 183 -19.32 -31.86 20.60
C THR A 183 -19.60 -30.46 20.10
N THR A 184 -20.50 -29.74 20.74
CA THR A 184 -20.76 -28.33 20.46
C THR A 184 -19.69 -27.44 21.09
N ILE A 185 -19.56 -26.23 20.58
CA ILE A 185 -18.57 -25.26 21.12
C ILE A 185 -18.84 -24.93 22.59
N LEU A 186 -20.10 -24.86 23.01
CA LEU A 186 -20.45 -24.57 24.39
C LEU A 186 -20.08 -25.73 25.34
N GLU A 187 -20.30 -26.99 24.93
CA GLU A 187 -19.89 -28.18 25.69
C GLU A 187 -18.37 -28.23 25.81
N TYR A 188 -17.65 -27.95 24.71
CA TYR A 188 -16.19 -27.89 24.73
C TYR A 188 -15.67 -26.83 25.70
N LEU A 189 -16.22 -25.62 25.67
CA LEU A 189 -15.79 -24.52 26.56
C LEU A 189 -16.06 -24.85 28.04
N ASN A 190 -17.18 -25.50 28.35
CA ASN A 190 -17.57 -25.90 29.70
C ASN A 190 -16.84 -27.16 30.21
N GLY A 191 -15.99 -27.76 29.38
CA GLY A 191 -15.24 -28.98 29.77
C GLY A 191 -16.08 -30.26 29.77
N VAL A 192 -17.29 -30.25 29.17
CA VAL A 192 -18.13 -31.41 28.97
C VAL A 192 -17.68 -32.13 27.69
N VAL A 193 -16.50 -32.75 27.78
CA VAL A 193 -15.91 -33.52 26.66
C VAL A 193 -15.63 -34.92 27.21
N GLU A 194 -16.65 -35.80 27.16
CA GLU A 194 -16.49 -37.22 27.44
C GLU A 194 -16.02 -38.03 26.22
#